data_7d3b0c6974b7bebdbd5704b42869cd56
#
_entry.id   7d3b0c6974b7bebdbd5704b42869cd56
#
_cell.length_a   1.000
_cell.length_b   1.000
_cell.length_c   1.000
_cell.angle_alpha   90.00
_cell.angle_beta   90.00
_cell.angle_gamma   90.00
#
_symmetry.space_group_name_H-M   'P 1'
#
loop_
_entity.id
_entity.type
_entity.pdbx_description
1 polymer ?
#
loop_
_entity_poly.entity_id
_entity_poly.type
_entity_poly.pdbx_seq_one_letter_code
_entity_poly.pdbx_strand_id
1 'polypeptide(L)'
;MASYFFGRVFAPGVKYRSGTHIPECLYLDHSDERVMHLGDMMFFLGIIWQCKQSNIPIFILGSRSLVTFFSIFGVRHTMTTHRPGIILTKSDSLQFIRPSKHTVMGFNFWQLSGTGPVAVLLQQQFQRFMAVFFPKIHLIIPSASFYTEIQQRVLDHLRPMGTKDSAPSIIVNPFVASQRWSAWRRRGAFNQYIQGQSKDYSVVCIGTNRDRLLRLGFPATQDMRGKMSVMALVNYLYKTPIHSVVTFDTFVAHIAILLDLNAVIFLKSTQKKQFRCDRFLPFFPCVTEKIRIK
;
A
#
# COMPACT_ATOMS: atom_id res chain seq x y z
N MET A 1 -24.48 14.81 27.91
CA MET A 1 -24.05 13.39 27.97
C MET A 1 -23.42 13.02 26.64
N ALA A 2 -22.10 12.92 26.58
CA ALA A 2 -21.41 12.45 25.37
C ALA A 2 -21.46 10.92 25.36
N SER A 3 -22.40 10.36 24.61
CA SER A 3 -22.40 8.93 24.36
C SER A 3 -21.17 8.59 23.52
N TYR A 4 -20.19 7.95 24.14
CA TYR A 4 -19.06 7.34 23.44
C TYR A 4 -19.61 6.21 22.55
N PHE A 5 -19.82 6.51 21.28
CA PHE A 5 -20.15 5.51 20.28
C PHE A 5 -18.89 4.69 19.95
N PHE A 6 -18.69 3.60 20.66
CA PHE A 6 -17.74 2.58 20.25
C PHE A 6 -18.18 1.99 18.91
N GLY A 7 -17.29 1.93 17.93
CA GLY A 7 -17.59 1.24 16.69
C GLY A 7 -17.94 -0.24 16.97
N ARG A 8 -18.97 -0.75 16.30
CA ARG A 8 -19.38 -2.16 16.40
C ARG A 8 -18.34 -3.05 15.74
N VAL A 9 -18.10 -4.23 16.32
CA VAL A 9 -17.23 -5.24 15.72
C VAL A 9 -18.04 -6.01 14.69
N PHE A 10 -17.57 -6.03 13.44
CA PHE A 10 -18.18 -6.81 12.36
C PHE A 10 -17.53 -8.20 12.24
N ALA A 11 -16.21 -8.24 12.33
CA ALA A 11 -15.39 -9.44 12.30
C ALA A 11 -14.07 -9.16 13.03
N PRO A 12 -13.27 -10.17 13.38
CA PRO A 12 -11.93 -9.94 13.90
C PRO A 12 -11.11 -8.99 13.00
N GLY A 13 -10.61 -7.90 13.58
CA GLY A 13 -9.88 -6.86 12.85
C GLY A 13 -10.74 -5.89 12.04
N VAL A 14 -12.07 -5.99 12.06
CA VAL A 14 -12.98 -5.10 11.35
C VAL A 14 -13.98 -4.47 12.29
N LYS A 15 -13.96 -3.16 12.39
CA LYS A 15 -14.93 -2.35 13.15
C LYS A 15 -15.68 -1.44 12.20
N TYR A 16 -16.92 -1.11 12.51
CA TYR A 16 -17.70 -0.18 11.71
C TYR A 16 -18.57 0.74 12.56
N ARG A 17 -18.98 1.83 11.96
CA ARG A 17 -20.01 2.74 12.44
C ARG A 17 -20.97 3.02 11.29
N SER A 18 -22.24 2.69 11.48
CA SER A 18 -23.26 2.95 10.47
C SER A 18 -23.50 4.44 10.29
N GLY A 19 -23.58 4.88 9.04
CA GLY A 19 -24.11 6.18 8.66
C GLY A 19 -25.64 6.17 8.60
N THR A 20 -26.22 7.33 8.40
CA THR A 20 -27.68 7.52 8.31
C THR A 20 -28.21 7.39 6.88
N HIS A 21 -27.33 7.34 5.89
CA HIS A 21 -27.68 7.34 4.47
C HIS A 21 -27.10 6.12 3.74
N ILE A 22 -27.75 5.73 2.64
CA ILE A 22 -27.22 4.74 1.73
C ILE A 22 -25.95 5.32 1.04
N PRO A 23 -24.83 4.58 1.04
CA PRO A 23 -23.62 5.08 0.45
C PRO A 23 -23.70 5.16 -1.08
N GLU A 24 -23.24 6.29 -1.65
CA GLU A 24 -23.17 6.54 -3.09
C GLU A 24 -21.72 6.44 -3.60
N CYS A 25 -20.74 6.44 -2.72
CA CYS A 25 -19.32 6.42 -3.09
C CYS A 25 -18.46 5.81 -1.99
N LEU A 26 -17.19 5.57 -2.32
CA LEU A 26 -16.16 5.11 -1.40
C LEU A 26 -15.15 6.23 -1.15
N TYR A 27 -14.79 6.43 0.11
CA TYR A 27 -13.68 7.29 0.52
C TYR A 27 -12.57 6.45 1.14
N LEU A 28 -11.36 6.62 0.67
CA LEU A 28 -10.15 6.08 1.28
C LEU A 28 -9.55 7.18 2.16
N ASP A 29 -9.58 7.00 3.46
CA ASP A 29 -9.10 7.99 4.41
C ASP A 29 -7.56 7.98 4.48
N HIS A 30 -6.96 9.01 3.92
CA HIS A 30 -5.53 9.30 3.98
C HIS A 30 -5.28 10.70 4.55
N SER A 31 -6.14 11.13 5.47
CA SER A 31 -6.06 12.46 6.09
C SER A 31 -4.90 12.58 7.08
N ASP A 32 -4.48 11.47 7.69
CA ASP A 32 -3.31 11.43 8.58
C ASP A 32 -2.33 10.33 8.11
N GLU A 33 -1.25 10.73 7.46
CA GLU A 33 -0.18 9.83 6.99
C GLU A 33 0.57 9.11 8.13
N ARG A 34 0.43 9.57 9.38
CA ARG A 34 1.00 8.89 10.56
C ARG A 34 0.20 7.66 10.94
N VAL A 35 -1.08 7.65 10.61
CA VAL A 35 -2.01 6.55 10.89
C VAL A 35 -2.12 5.62 9.69
N MET A 36 -2.41 6.18 8.51
CA MET A 36 -2.54 5.44 7.26
C MET A 36 -1.32 5.71 6.38
N HIS A 37 -0.35 4.80 6.38
CA HIS A 37 0.87 4.96 5.57
C HIS A 37 0.62 4.62 4.10
N LEU A 38 1.51 5.09 3.21
CA LEU A 38 1.42 4.82 1.77
C LEU A 38 1.36 3.31 1.46
N GLY A 39 2.12 2.49 2.19
CA GLY A 39 2.10 1.03 2.04
C GLY A 39 0.75 0.42 2.42
N ASP A 40 0.10 0.94 3.45
CA ASP A 40 -1.22 0.48 3.89
C ASP A 40 -2.30 0.73 2.82
N MET A 41 -2.18 1.85 2.08
CA MET A 41 -3.10 2.18 0.99
C MET A 41 -3.07 1.15 -0.13
N MET A 42 -1.94 0.48 -0.34
CA MET A 42 -1.81 -0.56 -1.36
C MET A 42 -2.71 -1.78 -1.07
N PHE A 43 -3.03 -2.03 0.19
CA PHE A 43 -3.94 -3.13 0.55
C PHE A 43 -5.38 -2.90 0.08
N PHE A 44 -5.76 -1.67 -0.23
CA PHE A 44 -7.10 -1.36 -0.73
C PHE A 44 -7.25 -1.50 -2.26
N LEU A 45 -6.18 -1.82 -3.00
CA LEU A 45 -6.24 -1.94 -4.46
C LEU A 45 -7.33 -2.91 -4.93
N GLY A 46 -7.52 -4.04 -4.25
CA GLY A 46 -8.58 -4.98 -4.58
C GLY A 46 -9.98 -4.39 -4.42
N ILE A 47 -10.21 -3.62 -3.36
CA ILE A 47 -11.47 -2.91 -3.10
C ILE A 47 -11.67 -1.80 -4.14
N ILE A 48 -10.62 -1.03 -4.43
CA ILE A 48 -10.63 0.02 -5.46
C ILE A 48 -11.05 -0.56 -6.82
N TRP A 49 -10.40 -1.65 -7.22
CA TRP A 49 -10.71 -2.32 -8.48
C TRP A 49 -12.15 -2.80 -8.52
N GLN A 50 -12.63 -3.44 -7.47
CA GLN A 50 -13.99 -3.93 -7.35
C GLN A 50 -15.02 -2.80 -7.43
N CYS A 51 -14.84 -1.72 -6.70
CA CYS A 51 -15.71 -0.55 -6.75
C CYS A 51 -15.74 0.08 -8.14
N LYS A 52 -14.56 0.17 -8.80
CA LYS A 52 -14.48 0.66 -10.16
C LYS A 52 -15.28 -0.19 -11.13
N GLN A 53 -15.14 -1.52 -11.09
CA GLN A 53 -15.91 -2.43 -11.94
C GLN A 53 -17.42 -2.34 -11.67
N SER A 54 -17.80 -2.02 -10.44
CA SER A 54 -19.18 -1.83 -10.00
C SER A 54 -19.71 -0.39 -10.21
N ASN A 55 -18.96 0.48 -10.92
CA ASN A 55 -19.28 1.88 -11.16
C ASN A 55 -19.50 2.71 -9.87
N ILE A 56 -18.89 2.33 -8.76
CA ILE A 56 -18.93 3.07 -7.51
C ILE A 56 -17.82 4.13 -7.54
N PRO A 57 -18.14 5.43 -7.45
CA PRO A 57 -17.13 6.49 -7.41
C PRO A 57 -16.21 6.35 -6.20
N ILE A 58 -14.91 6.56 -6.40
CA ILE A 58 -13.88 6.39 -5.36
C ILE A 58 -13.09 7.68 -5.20
N PHE A 59 -12.89 8.08 -3.94
CA PHE A 59 -12.14 9.27 -3.59
C PHE A 59 -11.06 8.96 -2.55
N ILE A 60 -9.90 9.60 -2.67
CA ILE A 60 -8.92 9.72 -1.57
C ILE A 60 -9.25 10.99 -0.80
N LEU A 61 -9.47 10.84 0.49
CA LEU A 61 -9.73 11.94 1.41
C LEU A 61 -8.41 12.36 2.08
N GLY A 62 -8.04 13.62 1.95
CA GLY A 62 -6.86 14.20 2.62
C GLY A 62 -5.64 14.33 1.71
N SER A 63 -4.56 13.59 1.97
CA SER A 63 -3.27 13.75 1.27
C SER A 63 -3.35 13.46 -0.23
N ARG A 64 -2.65 14.29 -1.01
CA ARG A 64 -2.53 14.13 -2.47
C ARG A 64 -1.42 13.19 -2.92
N SER A 65 -0.61 12.69 -2.00
CA SER A 65 0.63 11.95 -2.32
C SER A 65 0.40 10.73 -3.23
N LEU A 66 -0.75 10.06 -3.10
CA LEU A 66 -1.10 8.88 -3.88
C LEU A 66 -2.12 9.12 -5.00
N VAL A 67 -2.66 10.34 -5.11
CA VAL A 67 -3.76 10.61 -6.05
C VAL A 67 -3.36 10.27 -7.48
N THR A 68 -2.18 10.72 -7.90
CA THR A 68 -1.69 10.50 -9.28
C THR A 68 -1.51 9.00 -9.58
N PHE A 69 -1.06 8.22 -8.59
CA PHE A 69 -0.94 6.77 -8.76
C PHE A 69 -2.33 6.10 -8.83
N PHE A 70 -3.21 6.40 -7.88
CA PHE A 70 -4.53 5.77 -7.85
C PHE A 70 -5.49 6.30 -8.93
N SER A 71 -5.18 7.44 -9.58
CA SER A 71 -5.95 7.92 -10.73
C SER A 71 -5.93 6.95 -11.93
N ILE A 72 -4.91 6.10 -12.03
CA ILE A 72 -4.86 4.96 -12.98
C ILE A 72 -6.13 4.08 -12.85
N PHE A 73 -6.66 3.99 -11.65
CA PHE A 73 -7.86 3.22 -11.31
C PHE A 73 -9.14 4.06 -11.27
N GLY A 74 -9.06 5.34 -11.68
CA GLY A 74 -10.21 6.26 -11.66
C GLY A 74 -10.52 6.87 -10.29
N VAL A 75 -9.60 6.74 -9.32
CA VAL A 75 -9.72 7.35 -7.98
C VAL A 75 -9.49 8.86 -8.09
N ARG A 76 -10.34 9.65 -7.44
CA ARG A 76 -10.28 11.11 -7.41
C ARG A 76 -9.84 11.61 -6.02
N HIS A 77 -9.39 12.83 -5.96
CA HIS A 77 -9.03 13.49 -4.71
C HIS A 77 -10.18 14.35 -4.19
N THR A 78 -10.33 14.38 -2.85
CA THR A 78 -11.19 15.34 -2.17
C THR A 78 -10.62 15.71 -0.80
N MET A 79 -10.88 16.94 -0.36
CA MET A 79 -10.55 17.38 1.01
C MET A 79 -11.72 17.17 1.97
N THR A 80 -12.93 17.01 1.44
CA THR A 80 -14.16 16.90 2.22
C THR A 80 -15.07 15.83 1.64
N THR A 81 -15.94 15.30 2.47
CA THR A 81 -16.93 14.31 2.07
C THR A 81 -18.21 15.01 1.59
N HIS A 82 -18.44 15.05 0.29
CA HIS A 82 -19.59 15.75 -0.30
C HIS A 82 -20.86 14.90 -0.35
N ARG A 83 -20.72 13.60 -0.60
CA ARG A 83 -21.84 12.66 -0.77
C ARG A 83 -21.85 11.63 0.35
N PRO A 84 -23.00 11.05 0.69
CA PRO A 84 -23.03 9.87 1.56
C PRO A 84 -22.14 8.77 1.01
N GLY A 85 -21.31 8.17 1.84
CA GLY A 85 -20.36 7.17 1.38
C GLY A 85 -19.84 6.26 2.48
N ILE A 86 -19.04 5.28 2.09
CA ILE A 86 -18.28 4.45 3.00
C ILE A 86 -16.88 5.03 3.12
N ILE A 87 -16.45 5.31 4.34
CA ILE A 87 -15.08 5.74 4.62
C ILE A 87 -14.29 4.52 5.08
N LEU A 88 -13.26 4.14 4.33
CA LEU A 88 -12.32 3.10 4.72
C LEU A 88 -11.11 3.73 5.41
N THR A 89 -10.80 3.24 6.62
CA THR A 89 -9.70 3.75 7.43
C THR A 89 -9.07 2.64 8.28
N LYS A 90 -8.04 2.94 9.06
CA LYS A 90 -7.56 2.05 10.12
C LYS A 90 -8.50 2.11 11.33
N SER A 91 -8.63 0.99 12.03
CA SER A 91 -9.53 0.87 13.21
C SER A 91 -9.21 1.88 14.31
N ASP A 92 -7.96 2.28 14.44
CA ASP A 92 -7.49 3.24 15.44
C ASP A 92 -7.98 4.67 15.15
N SER A 93 -8.31 4.96 13.90
CA SER A 93 -8.85 6.26 13.48
C SER A 93 -10.35 6.41 13.71
N LEU A 94 -11.09 5.31 13.93
CA LEU A 94 -12.56 5.33 14.10
C LEU A 94 -13.03 6.25 15.22
N GLN A 95 -12.26 6.36 16.30
CA GLN A 95 -12.59 7.21 17.44
C GLN A 95 -12.59 8.71 17.13
N PHE A 96 -11.84 9.12 16.10
CA PHE A 96 -11.72 10.53 15.69
C PHE A 96 -12.77 10.95 14.66
N ILE A 97 -13.48 9.99 14.05
CA ILE A 97 -14.50 10.27 13.04
C ILE A 97 -15.85 10.48 13.73
N ARG A 98 -16.40 11.69 13.62
CA ARG A 98 -17.72 12.01 14.21
C ARG A 98 -18.83 11.22 13.52
N PRO A 99 -19.94 10.89 14.25
CA PRO A 99 -21.14 10.36 13.62
C PRO A 99 -21.60 11.29 12.50
N SER A 100 -21.86 10.74 11.34
CA SER A 100 -22.23 11.52 10.17
C SER A 100 -23.15 10.72 9.24
N LYS A 101 -23.52 11.30 8.12
CA LYS A 101 -24.21 10.59 7.03
C LYS A 101 -23.40 9.41 6.45
N HIS A 102 -22.12 9.30 6.80
CA HIS A 102 -21.22 8.29 6.27
C HIS A 102 -21.16 7.05 7.14
N THR A 103 -21.09 5.89 6.50
CA THR A 103 -20.68 4.65 7.13
C THR A 103 -19.17 4.61 7.18
N VAL A 104 -18.60 4.30 8.34
CA VAL A 104 -17.14 4.20 8.51
C VAL A 104 -16.78 2.76 8.80
N MET A 105 -15.84 2.23 8.03
CA MET A 105 -15.29 0.89 8.20
C MET A 105 -13.79 0.98 8.48
N GLY A 106 -13.41 0.56 9.68
CA GLY A 106 -12.02 0.58 10.13
C GLY A 106 -11.42 -0.81 10.20
N PHE A 107 -10.19 -0.94 9.73
CA PHE A 107 -9.46 -2.20 9.68
C PHE A 107 -8.25 -2.18 10.61
N ASN A 108 -8.07 -3.26 11.36
CA ASN A 108 -6.80 -3.61 11.99
C ASN A 108 -6.17 -4.74 11.18
N PHE A 109 -5.20 -4.40 10.35
CA PHE A 109 -4.54 -5.34 9.44
C PHE A 109 -3.89 -6.53 10.16
N TRP A 110 -3.51 -6.34 11.42
CA TRP A 110 -2.87 -7.38 12.24
C TRP A 110 -3.85 -8.40 12.81
N GLN A 111 -5.13 -8.01 12.95
CA GLN A 111 -6.18 -8.81 13.56
C GLN A 111 -7.16 -9.42 12.55
N LEU A 112 -6.96 -9.17 11.25
CA LEU A 112 -7.82 -9.77 10.23
C LEU A 112 -7.73 -11.29 10.31
N SER A 113 -8.88 -11.94 10.43
CA SER A 113 -8.98 -13.39 10.45
C SER A 113 -8.80 -13.98 9.06
N GLY A 114 -8.16 -15.14 8.98
CA GLY A 114 -7.95 -15.90 7.75
C GLY A 114 -6.48 -16.13 7.42
N THR A 115 -6.26 -16.99 6.45
CA THR A 115 -4.96 -17.28 5.86
C THR A 115 -4.85 -16.58 4.50
N GLY A 116 -3.69 -16.00 4.21
CA GLY A 116 -3.45 -15.35 2.92
C GLY A 116 -3.15 -13.86 3.03
N PRO A 117 -2.95 -13.19 1.90
CA PRO A 117 -2.59 -11.78 1.83
C PRO A 117 -3.63 -10.86 2.47
N VAL A 118 -3.17 -9.87 3.22
CA VAL A 118 -4.04 -8.86 3.88
C VAL A 118 -4.99 -8.20 2.91
N ALA A 119 -4.51 -7.88 1.70
CA ALA A 119 -5.35 -7.26 0.68
C ALA A 119 -6.55 -8.12 0.26
N VAL A 120 -6.34 -9.44 0.14
CA VAL A 120 -7.43 -10.39 -0.18
C VAL A 120 -8.41 -10.48 0.98
N LEU A 121 -7.90 -10.57 2.20
CA LEU A 121 -8.75 -10.62 3.41
C LEU A 121 -9.57 -9.34 3.56
N LEU A 122 -8.96 -8.17 3.34
CA LEU A 122 -9.68 -6.88 3.34
C LEU A 122 -10.80 -6.85 2.34
N GLN A 123 -10.53 -7.29 1.11
CA GLN A 123 -11.53 -7.33 0.05
C GLN A 123 -12.69 -8.26 0.39
N GLN A 124 -12.40 -9.45 0.90
CA GLN A 124 -13.43 -10.40 1.34
C GLN A 124 -14.29 -9.83 2.48
N GLN A 125 -13.68 -9.16 3.45
CA GLN A 125 -14.43 -8.53 4.54
C GLN A 125 -15.28 -7.36 4.04
N PHE A 126 -14.77 -6.57 3.11
CA PHE A 126 -15.54 -5.50 2.47
C PHE A 126 -16.75 -6.05 1.70
N GLN A 127 -16.58 -7.11 0.92
CA GLN A 127 -17.66 -7.79 0.20
C GLN A 127 -18.75 -8.28 1.15
N ARG A 128 -18.36 -8.97 2.23
CA ARG A 128 -19.29 -9.46 3.26
C ARG A 128 -20.04 -8.31 3.93
N PHE A 129 -19.34 -7.24 4.25
CA PHE A 129 -19.93 -6.04 4.84
C PHE A 129 -20.97 -5.42 3.90
N MET A 130 -20.66 -5.26 2.63
CA MET A 130 -21.57 -4.72 1.63
C MET A 130 -22.81 -5.63 1.46
N ALA A 131 -22.61 -6.92 1.37
CA ALA A 131 -23.73 -7.87 1.22
C ALA A 131 -24.70 -7.85 2.43
N VAL A 132 -24.18 -7.65 3.63
CA VAL A 132 -25.00 -7.62 4.87
C VAL A 132 -25.73 -6.28 5.05
N PHE A 133 -25.02 -5.16 4.87
CA PHE A 133 -25.56 -3.84 5.23
C PHE A 133 -26.12 -3.07 4.03
N PHE A 134 -25.68 -3.39 2.83
CA PHE A 134 -26.09 -2.69 1.61
C PHE A 134 -26.40 -3.68 0.47
N PRO A 135 -27.34 -4.63 0.68
CA PRO A 135 -27.63 -5.71 -0.27
C PRO A 135 -28.15 -5.22 -1.66
N LYS A 136 -28.62 -3.98 -1.72
CA LYS A 136 -29.04 -3.34 -2.98
C LYS A 136 -27.86 -2.83 -3.81
N ILE A 137 -26.65 -2.73 -3.24
CA ILE A 137 -25.45 -2.33 -3.95
C ILE A 137 -24.77 -3.60 -4.47
N HIS A 138 -24.87 -3.84 -5.77
CA HIS A 138 -24.23 -4.99 -6.39
C HIS A 138 -22.75 -4.73 -6.60
N LEU A 139 -21.92 -5.43 -5.82
CA LEU A 139 -20.48 -5.47 -6.07
C LEU A 139 -20.15 -6.60 -7.03
N ILE A 140 -19.42 -6.30 -8.08
CA ILE A 140 -18.89 -7.34 -8.98
C ILE A 140 -17.85 -8.13 -8.20
N ILE A 141 -18.06 -9.46 -8.14
CA ILE A 141 -17.08 -10.37 -7.52
C ILE A 141 -15.90 -10.50 -8.49
N PRO A 142 -14.67 -10.20 -8.05
CA PRO A 142 -13.52 -10.30 -8.93
C PRO A 142 -13.30 -11.74 -9.39
N SER A 143 -12.87 -11.89 -10.64
CA SER A 143 -12.32 -13.15 -11.14
C SER A 143 -11.01 -13.51 -10.43
N ALA A 144 -10.57 -14.74 -10.52
CA ALA A 144 -9.27 -15.15 -9.99
C ALA A 144 -8.10 -14.39 -10.63
N SER A 145 -8.29 -13.83 -11.83
CA SER A 145 -7.29 -13.07 -12.59
C SER A 145 -7.24 -11.58 -12.27
N PHE A 146 -8.10 -11.05 -11.40
CA PHE A 146 -8.24 -9.61 -11.23
C PHE A 146 -6.96 -8.91 -10.75
N TYR A 147 -6.09 -9.60 -10.00
CA TYR A 147 -4.80 -9.05 -9.62
C TYR A 147 -3.88 -8.88 -10.81
N THR A 148 -3.89 -9.83 -11.75
CA THR A 148 -3.19 -9.72 -13.03
C THR A 148 -3.73 -8.55 -13.85
N GLU A 149 -5.04 -8.33 -13.81
CA GLU A 149 -5.66 -7.18 -14.48
C GLU A 149 -5.22 -5.84 -13.86
N ILE A 150 -5.14 -5.77 -12.53
CA ILE A 150 -4.59 -4.58 -11.82
C ILE A 150 -3.15 -4.32 -12.27
N GLN A 151 -2.30 -5.35 -12.26
CA GLN A 151 -0.91 -5.25 -12.68
C GLN A 151 -0.80 -4.79 -14.12
N GLN A 152 -1.50 -5.46 -15.03
CA GLN A 152 -1.49 -5.12 -16.46
C GLN A 152 -1.92 -3.68 -16.69
N ARG A 153 -2.97 -3.21 -16.00
CA ARG A 153 -3.42 -1.83 -16.11
C ARG A 153 -2.37 -0.81 -15.69
N VAL A 154 -1.60 -1.11 -14.65
CA VAL A 154 -0.48 -0.24 -14.23
C VAL A 154 0.61 -0.25 -15.30
N LEU A 155 0.99 -1.41 -15.78
CA LEU A 155 2.02 -1.56 -16.82
C LEU A 155 1.62 -0.85 -18.12
N ASP A 156 0.37 -0.98 -18.56
CA ASP A 156 -0.17 -0.30 -19.74
C ASP A 156 -0.15 1.23 -19.60
N HIS A 157 -0.44 1.73 -18.40
CA HIS A 157 -0.39 3.16 -18.12
C HIS A 157 1.03 3.72 -18.18
N LEU A 158 2.00 2.93 -17.74
CA LEU A 158 3.40 3.34 -17.65
C LEU A 158 4.12 3.35 -19.01
N ARG A 159 3.64 2.65 -20.01
CA ARG A 159 4.19 2.39 -21.35
C ARG A 159 5.64 2.79 -21.58
N PRO A 160 6.49 1.91 -22.09
CA PRO A 160 7.94 2.17 -22.22
C PRO A 160 8.18 3.36 -23.17
N MET A 161 8.80 4.41 -22.68
CA MET A 161 9.68 5.21 -23.53
C MET A 161 10.99 4.44 -23.59
N GLY A 162 11.54 4.24 -24.78
CA GLY A 162 12.69 3.40 -25.05
C GLY A 162 13.73 3.32 -23.94
N THR A 163 14.19 2.12 -23.67
CA THR A 163 15.22 1.81 -22.70
C THR A 163 16.51 2.54 -23.02
N LYS A 164 17.04 3.31 -22.08
CA LYS A 164 18.43 3.79 -22.17
C LYS A 164 19.34 2.58 -21.94
N ASP A 165 20.36 2.45 -22.77
CA ASP A 165 21.48 1.52 -22.59
C ASP A 165 22.31 1.93 -21.35
N SER A 166 21.77 1.68 -20.18
CA SER A 166 22.46 1.93 -18.91
C SER A 166 22.67 0.60 -18.17
N ALA A 167 23.83 0.45 -17.54
CA ALA A 167 24.08 -0.71 -16.70
C ALA A 167 23.02 -0.86 -15.60
N PRO A 168 22.58 -2.09 -15.29
CA PRO A 168 21.55 -2.31 -14.28
C PRO A 168 22.01 -1.84 -12.91
N SER A 169 21.11 -1.23 -12.17
CA SER A 169 21.34 -0.67 -10.84
C SER A 169 20.58 -1.43 -9.77
N ILE A 170 21.03 -1.38 -8.53
CA ILE A 170 20.22 -1.73 -7.38
C ILE A 170 19.56 -0.48 -6.83
N ILE A 171 18.25 -0.59 -6.59
CA ILE A 171 17.46 0.48 -5.99
C ILE A 171 17.28 0.18 -4.50
N VAL A 172 17.65 1.10 -3.65
CA VAL A 172 17.68 0.90 -2.20
C VAL A 172 16.76 1.89 -1.50
N ASN A 173 15.77 1.34 -0.75
CA ASN A 173 14.94 2.13 0.16
C ASN A 173 15.23 1.69 1.61
N PRO A 174 16.11 2.41 2.33
CA PRO A 174 16.63 1.97 3.63
C PRO A 174 15.79 2.36 4.84
N PHE A 175 14.70 3.10 4.65
CA PHE A 175 13.95 3.69 5.76
C PHE A 175 12.49 3.27 5.78
N VAL A 176 11.97 3.10 7.00
CA VAL A 176 10.58 2.72 7.28
C VAL A 176 9.99 3.75 8.23
N ALA A 177 8.96 4.47 7.78
CA ALA A 177 8.35 5.56 8.54
C ALA A 177 7.78 5.10 9.90
N SER A 178 7.15 3.92 9.93
CA SER A 178 6.49 3.37 11.13
C SER A 178 7.43 2.65 12.11
N GLN A 179 8.70 2.44 11.73
CA GLN A 179 9.56 1.49 12.44
C GLN A 179 10.95 2.05 12.78
N ARG A 180 11.04 3.34 13.07
CA ARG A 180 12.31 4.05 13.33
C ARG A 180 13.30 3.28 14.22
N TRP A 181 12.84 2.58 15.25
CA TRP A 181 13.70 1.90 16.22
C TRP A 181 14.04 0.45 15.90
N SER A 182 13.19 -0.28 15.25
CA SER A 182 13.38 -1.71 14.99
C SER A 182 14.07 -2.02 13.66
N ALA A 183 13.97 -1.13 12.69
CA ALA A 183 14.81 -1.14 11.49
C ALA A 183 16.30 -0.99 11.85
N TRP A 184 16.60 -0.27 12.93
CA TRP A 184 17.97 -0.07 13.43
C TRP A 184 18.71 -1.36 13.75
N ARG A 185 18.06 -2.36 14.37
CA ARG A 185 18.73 -3.61 14.76
C ARG A 185 19.15 -4.49 13.58
N ARG A 186 18.52 -4.36 12.43
CA ARG A 186 18.88 -5.09 11.20
C ARG A 186 19.66 -4.27 10.19
N ARG A 187 19.94 -3.03 10.52
CA ARG A 187 20.66 -2.11 9.64
C ARG A 187 22.05 -2.65 9.29
N GLY A 188 22.72 -3.37 10.19
CA GLY A 188 23.98 -4.03 9.92
C GLY A 188 23.90 -5.02 8.77
N ALA A 189 22.99 -6.01 8.85
CA ALA A 189 22.82 -7.01 7.80
C ALA A 189 22.34 -6.39 6.46
N PHE A 190 21.45 -5.39 6.54
CA PHE A 190 21.01 -4.63 5.38
C PHE A 190 22.18 -3.90 4.72
N ASN A 191 22.94 -3.14 5.49
CA ASN A 191 24.10 -2.39 4.99
C ASN A 191 25.18 -3.32 4.41
N GLN A 192 25.49 -4.43 5.09
CA GLN A 192 26.44 -5.44 4.59
C GLN A 192 25.98 -6.03 3.25
N TYR A 193 24.68 -6.29 3.11
CA TYR A 193 24.13 -6.77 1.85
C TYR A 193 24.34 -5.74 0.73
N ILE A 194 24.01 -4.47 0.98
CA ILE A 194 24.19 -3.40 -0.02
C ILE A 194 25.67 -3.20 -0.35
N GLN A 195 26.55 -3.21 0.65
CA GLN A 195 28.01 -3.11 0.44
C GLN A 195 28.54 -4.26 -0.42
N GLY A 196 28.02 -5.48 -0.25
CA GLY A 196 28.34 -6.60 -1.11
C GLY A 196 27.93 -6.35 -2.56
N GLN A 197 26.68 -5.90 -2.76
CA GLN A 197 26.12 -5.64 -4.09
C GLN A 197 26.75 -4.42 -4.79
N SER A 198 27.24 -3.42 -4.04
CA SER A 198 27.84 -2.20 -4.59
C SER A 198 29.17 -2.43 -5.31
N LYS A 199 29.73 -3.63 -5.22
CA LYS A 199 30.93 -4.03 -5.99
C LYS A 199 30.60 -4.26 -7.47
N ASP A 200 29.39 -4.75 -7.74
CA ASP A 200 28.98 -5.18 -9.07
C ASP A 200 27.95 -4.25 -9.72
N TYR A 201 27.23 -3.48 -8.89
CA TYR A 201 26.11 -2.64 -9.34
C TYR A 201 26.17 -1.21 -8.81
N SER A 202 25.69 -0.28 -9.60
CA SER A 202 25.41 1.08 -9.13
C SER A 202 24.30 1.07 -8.08
N VAL A 203 24.49 1.82 -6.99
CA VAL A 203 23.54 1.92 -5.88
C VAL A 203 22.76 3.22 -5.93
N VAL A 204 21.47 3.15 -6.19
CA VAL A 204 20.58 4.32 -6.18
C VAL A 204 19.71 4.30 -4.92
N CYS A 205 19.91 5.26 -4.04
CA CYS A 205 19.13 5.39 -2.81
C CYS A 205 17.89 6.24 -3.05
N ILE A 206 16.72 5.69 -2.71
CA ILE A 206 15.42 6.37 -2.80
C ILE A 206 14.78 6.50 -1.42
N GLY A 207 13.81 7.41 -1.29
CA GLY A 207 13.08 7.65 -0.05
C GLY A 207 12.38 8.99 -0.08
N THR A 208 11.75 9.33 1.03
CA THR A 208 11.05 10.59 1.22
C THR A 208 12.03 11.75 1.52
N ASN A 209 11.53 12.98 1.48
CA ASN A 209 12.34 14.14 1.87
C ASN A 209 12.84 14.07 3.34
N ARG A 210 12.04 13.47 4.22
CA ARG A 210 12.44 13.25 5.63
C ARG A 210 13.63 12.29 5.76
N ASP A 211 13.77 11.35 4.83
CA ASP A 211 14.83 10.35 4.84
C ASP A 211 16.19 10.94 4.47
N ARG A 212 16.22 12.10 3.80
CA ARG A 212 17.48 12.81 3.46
C ARG A 212 18.30 13.21 4.67
N LEU A 213 17.65 13.44 5.80
CA LEU A 213 18.30 13.81 7.06
C LEU A 213 19.00 12.62 7.74
N LEU A 214 18.74 11.41 7.25
CA LEU A 214 19.28 10.19 7.85
C LEU A 214 20.56 9.76 7.13
N ARG A 215 21.59 9.44 7.91
CA ARG A 215 22.88 8.98 7.38
C ARG A 215 22.74 7.58 6.77
N LEU A 216 23.27 7.40 5.58
CA LEU A 216 23.41 6.09 4.96
C LEU A 216 24.57 5.32 5.60
N GLY A 217 24.41 4.03 5.82
CA GLY A 217 25.47 3.14 6.30
C GLY A 217 26.14 2.33 5.17
N PHE A 218 25.98 2.77 3.92
CA PHE A 218 26.54 2.16 2.73
C PHE A 218 26.85 3.24 1.68
N PRO A 219 27.76 3.00 0.75
CA PRO A 219 28.00 3.90 -0.37
C PRO A 219 26.81 3.90 -1.32
N ALA A 220 26.34 5.09 -1.69
CA ALA A 220 25.35 5.27 -2.74
C ALA A 220 25.99 5.99 -3.93
N THR A 221 25.86 5.44 -5.13
CA THR A 221 26.29 6.08 -6.36
C THR A 221 25.43 7.30 -6.65
N GLN A 222 24.15 7.22 -6.32
CA GLN A 222 23.18 8.30 -6.50
C GLN A 222 22.19 8.37 -5.35
N ASP A 223 22.02 9.56 -4.77
CA ASP A 223 21.02 9.82 -3.73
C ASP A 223 19.83 10.59 -4.33
N MET A 224 18.73 9.88 -4.49
CA MET A 224 17.46 10.38 -5.03
C MET A 224 16.38 10.60 -3.97
N ARG A 225 16.71 10.50 -2.67
CA ARG A 225 15.76 10.71 -1.59
C ARG A 225 15.13 12.10 -1.65
N GLY A 226 13.80 12.16 -1.55
CA GLY A 226 13.02 13.40 -1.60
C GLY A 226 12.99 14.11 -2.96
N LYS A 227 13.53 13.50 -4.02
CA LYS A 227 13.58 14.11 -5.36
C LYS A 227 12.45 13.64 -6.28
N MET A 228 11.66 12.67 -5.86
CA MET A 228 10.61 12.06 -6.68
C MET A 228 9.25 12.11 -5.96
N SER A 229 8.21 12.46 -6.71
CA SER A 229 6.83 12.17 -6.30
C SER A 229 6.57 10.66 -6.39
N VAL A 230 5.47 10.19 -5.82
CA VAL A 230 5.08 8.78 -5.88
C VAL A 230 5.03 8.29 -7.33
N MET A 231 4.37 9.04 -8.22
CA MET A 231 4.25 8.63 -9.63
C MET A 231 5.59 8.70 -10.37
N ALA A 232 6.42 9.70 -10.07
CA ALA A 232 7.78 9.78 -10.63
C ALA A 232 8.64 8.59 -10.19
N LEU A 233 8.51 8.14 -8.93
CA LEU A 233 9.16 6.94 -8.43
C LEU A 233 8.69 5.68 -9.18
N VAL A 234 7.38 5.51 -9.35
CA VAL A 234 6.81 4.36 -10.07
C VAL A 234 7.33 4.33 -11.53
N ASN A 235 7.30 5.48 -12.21
CA ASN A 235 7.86 5.61 -13.57
C ASN A 235 9.36 5.32 -13.60
N TYR A 236 10.11 5.80 -12.62
CA TYR A 236 11.55 5.57 -12.52
C TYR A 236 11.85 4.08 -12.37
N LEU A 237 11.15 3.39 -11.46
CA LEU A 237 11.29 1.95 -11.23
C LEU A 237 10.93 1.13 -12.48
N TYR A 238 9.96 1.59 -13.25
CA TYR A 238 9.53 0.90 -14.47
C TYR A 238 10.49 1.08 -15.66
N LYS A 239 11.07 2.28 -15.79
CA LYS A 239 11.88 2.67 -16.98
C LYS A 239 13.38 2.45 -16.82
N THR A 240 13.86 2.27 -15.59
CA THR A 240 15.29 2.10 -15.33
C THR A 240 15.64 0.62 -15.37
N PRO A 241 16.76 0.23 -16.00
CA PRO A 241 17.30 -1.12 -15.87
C PRO A 241 17.63 -1.41 -14.40
N ILE A 242 16.88 -2.29 -13.77
CA ILE A 242 17.00 -2.60 -12.34
C ILE A 242 17.41 -4.06 -12.20
N HIS A 243 18.54 -4.30 -11.53
CA HIS A 243 18.94 -5.64 -11.11
C HIS A 243 18.03 -6.13 -9.97
N SER A 244 17.86 -5.31 -8.94
CA SER A 244 16.95 -5.61 -7.82
C SER A 244 16.57 -4.35 -7.03
N VAL A 245 15.41 -4.42 -6.37
CA VAL A 245 14.96 -3.44 -5.37
C VAL A 245 15.23 -4.00 -3.98
N VAL A 246 16.00 -3.30 -3.16
CA VAL A 246 16.36 -3.72 -1.80
C VAL A 246 15.68 -2.78 -0.80
N THR A 247 14.79 -3.31 0.01
CA THR A 247 13.96 -2.50 0.89
C THR A 247 13.52 -3.27 2.14
N PHE A 248 12.88 -2.56 3.05
CA PHE A 248 12.06 -3.15 4.11
C PHE A 248 10.61 -3.28 3.63
N ASP A 249 9.72 -3.74 4.51
CA ASP A 249 8.26 -3.72 4.28
C ASP A 249 7.77 -2.27 4.21
N THR A 250 7.71 -1.75 3.00
CA THR A 250 7.39 -0.35 2.68
C THR A 250 6.54 -0.27 1.41
N PHE A 251 6.04 0.93 1.11
CA PHE A 251 5.38 1.22 -0.16
C PHE A 251 6.23 0.78 -1.38
N VAL A 252 7.56 0.93 -1.30
CA VAL A 252 8.47 0.55 -2.39
C VAL A 252 8.46 -0.95 -2.63
N ALA A 253 8.35 -1.76 -1.57
CA ALA A 253 8.21 -3.22 -1.72
C ALA A 253 6.94 -3.57 -2.53
N HIS A 254 5.81 -2.94 -2.18
CA HIS A 254 4.55 -3.18 -2.89
C HIS A 254 4.62 -2.77 -4.37
N ILE A 255 5.26 -1.64 -4.67
CA ILE A 255 5.44 -1.20 -6.06
C ILE A 255 6.40 -2.11 -6.82
N ALA A 256 7.51 -2.54 -6.21
CA ALA A 256 8.45 -3.46 -6.87
C ALA A 256 7.76 -4.75 -7.31
N ILE A 257 6.90 -5.29 -6.45
CA ILE A 257 6.14 -6.49 -6.77
C ILE A 257 5.06 -6.21 -7.81
N LEU A 258 4.35 -5.11 -7.71
CA LEU A 258 3.35 -4.69 -8.71
C LEU A 258 3.96 -4.55 -10.11
N LEU A 259 5.20 -4.10 -10.20
CA LEU A 259 5.96 -3.94 -11.44
C LEU A 259 6.73 -5.20 -11.86
N ASP A 260 6.57 -6.31 -11.16
CA ASP A 260 7.26 -7.58 -11.41
C ASP A 260 8.81 -7.48 -11.38
N LEU A 261 9.34 -6.64 -10.49
CA LEU A 261 10.78 -6.45 -10.30
C LEU A 261 11.35 -7.46 -9.30
N ASN A 262 12.62 -7.81 -9.47
CA ASN A 262 13.34 -8.55 -8.44
C ASN A 262 13.40 -7.72 -7.15
N ALA A 263 12.97 -8.28 -6.03
CA ALA A 263 12.96 -7.58 -4.75
C ALA A 263 13.61 -8.39 -3.63
N VAL A 264 14.41 -7.71 -2.82
CA VAL A 264 14.98 -8.25 -1.57
C VAL A 264 14.38 -7.46 -0.41
N ILE A 265 13.52 -8.11 0.36
CA ILE A 265 12.75 -7.45 1.42
C ILE A 265 13.26 -7.92 2.78
N PHE A 266 13.76 -6.99 3.57
CA PHE A 266 14.21 -7.23 4.93
C PHE A 266 13.04 -7.08 5.90
N LEU A 267 12.69 -8.17 6.59
CA LEU A 267 11.59 -8.19 7.57
C LEU A 267 12.13 -8.24 9.00
N LYS A 268 11.32 -7.78 9.95
CA LYS A 268 11.61 -7.96 11.37
C LYS A 268 11.56 -9.43 11.75
N SER A 269 12.41 -9.83 12.72
CA SER A 269 12.38 -11.21 13.26
C SER A 269 11.05 -11.57 13.91
N THR A 270 10.38 -10.58 14.53
CA THR A 270 9.04 -10.75 15.11
C THR A 270 7.97 -10.97 14.05
N GLN A 271 8.09 -10.36 12.88
CA GLN A 271 7.19 -10.57 11.75
C GLN A 271 7.32 -12.00 11.19
N LYS A 272 8.53 -12.57 11.17
CA LYS A 272 8.76 -13.97 10.75
C LYS A 272 8.09 -14.99 11.66
N LYS A 273 7.95 -14.68 12.97
CA LYS A 273 7.35 -15.60 13.96
C LYS A 273 5.84 -15.45 14.08
N GLN A 274 5.32 -14.22 14.00
CA GLN A 274 3.90 -13.91 14.22
C GLN A 274 3.07 -13.89 12.95
N PHE A 275 3.71 -13.57 11.82
CA PHE A 275 3.03 -13.42 10.54
C PHE A 275 3.85 -14.11 9.48
N ARG A 276 3.22 -14.99 8.72
CA ARG A 276 3.81 -15.47 7.48
C ARG A 276 4.13 -14.24 6.64
N CYS A 277 5.33 -14.17 6.11
CA CYS A 277 5.80 -13.05 5.29
C CYS A 277 4.87 -12.75 4.12
N ASP A 278 4.21 -13.79 3.58
CA ASP A 278 3.21 -13.75 2.54
C ASP A 278 1.94 -12.97 2.91
N ARG A 279 1.68 -12.73 4.19
CA ARG A 279 0.47 -12.03 4.64
C ARG A 279 0.50 -10.53 4.34
N PHE A 280 1.64 -9.88 4.48
CA PHE A 280 1.82 -8.45 4.25
C PHE A 280 2.47 -8.14 2.90
N LEU A 281 3.07 -9.13 2.30
CA LEU A 281 3.48 -9.05 0.91
C LEU A 281 2.23 -9.16 0.04
N PRO A 282 2.29 -8.55 -1.12
CA PRO A 282 1.08 -8.20 -1.81
C PRO A 282 0.42 -9.39 -2.46
N PHE A 283 -0.62 -9.07 -2.90
CA PHE A 283 -1.58 -9.37 -3.89
C PHE A 283 -1.25 -10.49 -4.87
N PHE A 284 0.02 -10.74 -5.21
CA PHE A 284 0.34 -11.51 -6.41
C PHE A 284 0.88 -12.88 -6.03
N PRO A 285 0.08 -13.95 -6.18
CA PRO A 285 0.53 -15.31 -5.88
C PRO A 285 1.66 -15.78 -6.82
N CYS A 286 1.91 -15.06 -7.91
CA CYS A 286 2.81 -15.50 -8.98
C CYS A 286 4.27 -15.01 -8.86
N VAL A 287 4.65 -14.31 -7.79
CA VAL A 287 5.95 -13.60 -7.74
C VAL A 287 6.94 -14.17 -6.74
N THR A 288 6.77 -15.41 -6.31
CA THR A 288 7.62 -16.02 -5.27
C THR A 288 9.10 -16.16 -5.66
N GLU A 289 9.41 -16.35 -6.94
CA GLU A 289 10.78 -16.53 -7.40
C GLU A 289 11.60 -15.23 -7.45
N LYS A 290 10.94 -14.10 -7.70
CA LYS A 290 11.57 -12.78 -7.78
C LYS A 290 11.71 -12.09 -6.42
N ILE A 291 11.07 -12.61 -5.37
CA ILE A 291 11.07 -11.99 -4.06
C ILE A 291 11.89 -12.82 -3.08
N ARG A 292 12.96 -12.22 -2.58
CA ARG A 292 13.79 -12.79 -1.53
C ARG A 292 13.51 -12.10 -0.21
N ILE A 293 13.15 -12.88 0.81
CA ILE A 293 12.90 -12.40 2.17
C ILE A 293 14.11 -12.69 3.04
N LYS A 294 14.62 -11.67 3.71
CA LYS A 294 15.77 -11.75 4.61
C LYS A 294 15.44 -11.33 6.03
#